data_7d4bbf73208c7853d6e171c803ae00a3
#
_entry.id   7d4bbf73208c7853d6e171c803ae00a3
#
_cell.length_a   1.000
_cell.length_b   1.000
_cell.length_c   1.000
_cell.angle_alpha   90.00
_cell.angle_beta   90.00
_cell.angle_gamma   90.00
#
_symmetry.space_group_name_H-M   'P 1'
#
loop_
_entity.id
_entity.type
_entity.pdbx_description
1 polymer ?
#
loop_
_entity_poly.entity_id
_entity_poly.type
_entity_poly.pdbx_seq_one_letter_code
_entity_poly.pdbx_strand_id
1 'polypeptide(L)'
;MKRILHLALLAAVLGLSACSALKPSATDEVPSAGAKGPPEEPSQPSAKAPTVRLITAQTPAVRAYRKIGARHIYSKYPQRIYKGKIPPLVYAVVVTETEVDSSGRVTGVHFSRTPSHAPEVSGKIAELIRDASPLPAPGKLGAHTYVDTWLWDRSGQFQLDTLTLGQRSR
;
A
#
# COMPACT_ATOMS: atom_id res chain seq x y z
N MET A 1 27.14 34.15 23.21
CA MET A 1 27.72 35.24 22.40
C MET A 1 28.35 34.64 21.17
N LYS A 2 27.79 34.80 20.02
CA LYS A 2 28.32 35.16 18.70
C LYS A 2 27.25 34.81 17.65
N ARG A 3 26.53 35.85 17.27
CA ARG A 3 25.71 35.94 16.06
C ARG A 3 26.63 35.98 14.85
N ILE A 4 26.35 35.21 13.81
CA ILE A 4 26.83 35.56 12.48
C ILE A 4 25.63 35.44 11.54
N LEU A 5 25.23 36.58 11.11
CA LEU A 5 24.29 36.97 10.08
C LEU A 5 25.04 36.89 8.73
N HIS A 6 24.52 36.17 7.75
CA HIS A 6 24.93 36.39 6.35
C HIS A 6 23.71 36.46 5.45
N LEU A 7 23.61 37.56 4.90
CA LEU A 7 22.81 38.30 4.00
C LEU A 7 22.87 37.77 2.55
N ALA A 8 21.73 37.72 1.95
CA ALA A 8 21.33 37.89 0.54
C ALA A 8 22.33 37.73 -0.60
N LEU A 9 21.92 37.01 -1.65
CA LEU A 9 22.06 37.54 -3.02
C LEU A 9 20.91 37.03 -3.92
N LEU A 10 20.17 37.99 -4.44
CA LEU A 10 19.17 37.90 -5.47
C LEU A 10 19.86 37.82 -6.84
N ALA A 11 19.43 36.94 -7.73
CA ALA A 11 19.69 37.11 -9.16
C ALA A 11 18.48 36.59 -9.96
N ALA A 12 17.71 37.52 -10.47
CA ALA A 12 16.68 37.32 -11.49
C ALA A 12 17.36 37.25 -12.85
N VAL A 13 16.98 36.26 -13.68
CA VAL A 13 17.22 36.32 -15.12
C VAL A 13 15.90 36.00 -15.82
N LEU A 14 15.34 37.05 -16.41
CA LEU A 14 14.30 37.02 -17.45
C LEU A 14 14.94 36.57 -18.77
N GLY A 15 14.31 35.66 -19.45
CA GLY A 15 14.63 35.29 -20.85
C GLY A 15 13.33 35.05 -21.60
N LEU A 16 12.78 36.09 -22.23
CA LEU A 16 11.77 35.99 -23.29
C LEU A 16 12.42 35.49 -24.58
N SER A 17 11.78 34.58 -25.27
CA SER A 17 11.91 34.45 -26.71
C SER A 17 10.61 33.92 -27.31
N ALA A 18 9.98 34.82 -28.07
CA ALA A 18 8.81 34.62 -28.89
C ALA A 18 9.19 34.20 -30.31
N CYS A 19 8.15 33.93 -31.11
CA CYS A 19 8.11 33.75 -32.57
C CYS A 19 8.27 32.31 -33.08
N SER A 20 7.46 31.79 -33.99
CA SER A 20 6.66 32.42 -35.02
C SER A 20 5.61 31.45 -35.54
N ALA A 21 4.50 32.01 -35.94
CA ALA A 21 3.46 31.41 -36.75
C ALA A 21 3.91 31.29 -38.22
N LEU A 22 3.47 30.25 -38.90
CA LEU A 22 3.27 30.29 -40.36
C LEU A 22 2.14 29.32 -40.75
N LYS A 23 1.07 29.93 -41.24
CA LYS A 23 0.05 29.33 -42.10
C LYS A 23 0.28 29.87 -43.53
N PRO A 24 0.08 29.10 -44.58
CA PRO A 24 -0.99 29.39 -45.51
C PRO A 24 -1.75 28.16 -46.00
N SER A 25 -3.05 28.25 -46.05
CA SER A 25 -3.98 28.62 -47.13
C SER A 25 -4.12 27.63 -48.29
N ALA A 26 -5.26 26.99 -48.28
CA ALA A 26 -6.31 26.81 -49.29
C ALA A 26 -5.96 26.29 -50.71
N THR A 27 -6.69 25.29 -51.15
CA THR A 27 -7.67 25.37 -52.26
C THR A 27 -8.36 24.02 -52.49
N ASP A 28 -9.72 24.07 -52.48
CA ASP A 28 -10.69 23.42 -53.40
C ASP A 28 -10.51 21.92 -53.76
N GLU A 29 -11.48 21.09 -53.85
CA GLU A 29 -12.90 21.09 -54.23
C GLU A 29 -13.52 19.69 -53.99
N VAL A 30 -14.80 19.63 -53.79
CA VAL A 30 -15.86 18.64 -53.54
C VAL A 30 -16.13 17.77 -54.80
N PRO A 31 -16.99 16.75 -54.78
CA PRO A 31 -17.35 15.71 -53.81
C PRO A 31 -17.30 14.28 -54.40
N SER A 32 -17.31 13.26 -53.60
CA SER A 32 -17.86 11.96 -54.02
C SER A 32 -18.42 11.12 -52.87
N ALA A 33 -19.55 10.61 -53.15
CA ALA A 33 -20.52 9.92 -52.29
C ALA A 33 -20.01 8.64 -51.62
N GLY A 34 -20.50 8.42 -50.39
CA GLY A 34 -21.05 7.16 -49.97
C GLY A 34 -20.11 5.96 -49.77
N ALA A 35 -19.60 5.78 -48.54
CA ALA A 35 -19.40 4.45 -48.05
C ALA A 35 -19.79 4.43 -46.53
N LYS A 36 -20.88 3.74 -46.22
CA LYS A 36 -21.25 3.35 -44.86
C LYS A 36 -20.09 2.58 -44.25
N GLY A 37 -19.43 3.15 -43.25
CA GLY A 37 -18.55 2.42 -42.35
C GLY A 37 -19.35 1.38 -41.56
N PRO A 38 -18.72 0.25 -41.17
CA PRO A 38 -19.37 -0.73 -40.30
C PRO A 38 -19.74 -0.11 -38.97
N PRO A 39 -20.77 -0.60 -38.26
CA PRO A 39 -21.16 -0.09 -36.95
C PRO A 39 -19.96 -0.20 -35.98
N GLU A 40 -19.62 0.88 -35.32
CA GLU A 40 -18.72 0.86 -34.16
C GLU A 40 -19.28 -0.11 -33.13
N GLU A 41 -18.62 -1.23 -32.96
CA GLU A 41 -18.83 -2.15 -31.86
C GLU A 41 -18.56 -1.40 -30.56
N PRO A 42 -19.45 -1.44 -29.56
CA PRO A 42 -19.21 -0.74 -28.30
C PRO A 42 -17.94 -1.28 -27.67
N SER A 43 -16.94 -0.43 -27.53
CA SER A 43 -15.68 -0.74 -26.87
C SER A 43 -15.99 -1.25 -25.46
N GLN A 44 -15.90 -2.55 -25.26
CA GLN A 44 -15.99 -3.15 -23.94
C GLN A 44 -14.90 -2.53 -23.06
N PRO A 45 -15.21 -2.13 -21.81
CA PRO A 45 -14.18 -1.66 -20.92
C PRO A 45 -13.14 -2.76 -20.77
N SER A 46 -11.92 -2.48 -21.22
CA SER A 46 -10.77 -3.38 -21.13
C SER A 46 -10.62 -3.79 -19.68
N ALA A 47 -10.99 -5.01 -19.34
CA ALA A 47 -10.76 -5.58 -18.03
C ALA A 47 -9.27 -5.48 -17.75
N LYS A 48 -8.93 -4.63 -16.78
CA LYS A 48 -7.55 -4.40 -16.37
C LYS A 48 -6.94 -5.77 -16.04
N ALA A 49 -5.99 -6.21 -16.85
CA ALA A 49 -5.31 -7.48 -16.64
C ALA A 49 -4.85 -7.58 -15.18
N PRO A 50 -4.99 -8.74 -14.51
CA PRO A 50 -4.59 -8.88 -13.13
C PRO A 50 -3.10 -8.56 -13.03
N THR A 51 -2.78 -7.47 -12.34
CA THR A 51 -1.40 -7.10 -12.07
C THR A 51 -0.80 -8.16 -11.15
N VAL A 52 0.10 -8.98 -11.67
CA VAL A 52 0.86 -9.93 -10.84
C VAL A 52 1.75 -9.13 -9.91
N ARG A 53 1.38 -9.11 -8.63
CA ARG A 53 2.17 -8.44 -7.60
C ARG A 53 3.26 -9.39 -7.10
N LEU A 54 4.50 -8.96 -7.22
CA LEU A 54 5.64 -9.71 -6.70
C LEU A 54 5.78 -9.44 -5.20
N ILE A 55 5.58 -10.48 -4.39
CA ILE A 55 5.83 -10.41 -2.95
C ILE A 55 7.34 -10.59 -2.72
N THR A 56 7.91 -9.74 -1.87
CA THR A 56 9.31 -9.86 -1.49
C THR A 56 9.58 -11.23 -0.86
N ALA A 57 10.66 -11.90 -1.27
CA ALA A 57 11.07 -13.18 -0.71
C ALA A 57 11.20 -13.08 0.82
N GLN A 58 10.58 -14.01 1.55
CA GLN A 58 10.55 -14.00 3.02
C GLN A 58 11.88 -14.50 3.61
N THR A 59 12.94 -13.76 3.35
CA THR A 59 14.30 -14.01 3.85
C THR A 59 14.37 -13.90 5.38
N PRO A 60 15.44 -14.37 6.03
CA PRO A 60 15.65 -14.16 7.47
C PRO A 60 15.56 -12.68 7.87
N ALA A 61 16.06 -11.77 7.04
CA ALA A 61 16.00 -10.33 7.30
C ALA A 61 14.55 -9.79 7.24
N VAL A 62 13.75 -10.20 6.26
CA VAL A 62 12.33 -9.84 6.17
C VAL A 62 11.56 -10.41 7.36
N ARG A 63 11.81 -11.66 7.76
CA ARG A 63 11.20 -12.27 8.96
C ARG A 63 11.59 -11.56 10.25
N ALA A 64 12.83 -11.08 10.36
CA ALA A 64 13.25 -10.26 11.49
C ALA A 64 12.49 -8.91 11.53
N TYR A 65 12.34 -8.26 10.40
CA TYR A 65 11.57 -7.03 10.30
C TYR A 65 10.08 -7.24 10.64
N ARG A 66 9.46 -8.33 10.17
CA ARG A 66 8.11 -8.72 10.55
C ARG A 66 7.92 -8.67 12.07
N LYS A 67 8.89 -9.17 12.84
CA LYS A 67 8.85 -9.13 14.32
C LYS A 67 8.93 -7.72 14.88
N ILE A 68 9.67 -6.84 14.23
CA ILE A 68 9.76 -5.40 14.58
C ILE A 68 8.41 -4.73 14.32
N GLY A 69 7.83 -4.93 13.14
CA GLY A 69 6.50 -4.44 12.77
C GLY A 69 5.41 -4.91 13.73
N ALA A 70 5.41 -6.22 14.05
CA ALA A 70 4.45 -6.79 15.00
C ALA A 70 4.53 -6.14 16.38
N ARG A 71 5.74 -5.89 16.90
CA ARG A 71 5.92 -5.18 18.19
C ARG A 71 5.42 -3.74 18.12
N HIS A 72 5.63 -3.07 17.00
CA HIS A 72 5.12 -1.71 16.79
C HIS A 72 3.59 -1.68 16.82
N ILE A 73 2.93 -2.61 16.11
CA ILE A 73 1.48 -2.77 16.16
C ILE A 73 1.01 -3.01 17.61
N TYR A 74 1.68 -3.88 18.36
CA TYR A 74 1.33 -4.16 19.76
C TYR A 74 1.48 -2.92 20.65
N SER A 75 2.53 -2.13 20.45
CA SER A 75 2.73 -0.88 21.21
C SER A 75 1.69 0.19 20.88
N LYS A 76 1.19 0.21 19.65
CA LYS A 76 0.15 1.15 19.21
C LYS A 76 -1.22 0.79 19.75
N TYR A 77 -1.51 -0.51 19.91
CA TYR A 77 -2.84 -1.01 20.31
C TYR A 77 -2.81 -1.95 21.52
N PRO A 78 -2.22 -1.54 22.67
CA PRO A 78 -2.02 -2.45 23.79
C PRO A 78 -3.33 -2.99 24.39
N GLN A 79 -4.44 -2.23 24.26
CA GLN A 79 -5.76 -2.63 24.75
C GLN A 79 -6.47 -3.62 23.80
N ARG A 80 -5.97 -3.77 22.58
CA ARG A 80 -6.54 -4.67 21.58
C ARG A 80 -5.80 -6.00 21.48
N ILE A 81 -4.73 -6.17 22.24
CA ILE A 81 -3.98 -7.41 22.26
C ILE A 81 -4.69 -8.42 23.14
N TYR A 82 -5.04 -9.58 22.57
CA TYR A 82 -5.61 -10.69 23.31
C TYR A 82 -4.57 -11.21 24.31
N LYS A 83 -4.94 -11.24 25.59
CA LYS A 83 -4.01 -11.63 26.67
C LYS A 83 -3.99 -13.15 26.86
N GLY A 84 -2.79 -13.70 26.95
CA GLY A 84 -2.60 -15.14 27.16
C GLY A 84 -2.70 -15.95 25.86
N LYS A 85 -2.89 -17.26 26.01
CA LYS A 85 -3.01 -18.17 24.86
C LYS A 85 -4.35 -18.00 24.17
N ILE A 86 -4.34 -17.99 22.85
CA ILE A 86 -5.54 -17.90 22.00
C ILE A 86 -6.47 -19.10 22.25
N PRO A 87 -7.81 -18.92 22.19
CA PRO A 87 -8.77 -20.02 22.24
C PRO A 87 -8.54 -21.06 21.11
N PRO A 88 -8.98 -22.32 21.26
CA PRO A 88 -8.86 -23.33 20.21
C PRO A 88 -9.52 -22.93 18.88
N LEU A 89 -10.62 -22.16 18.97
CA LEU A 89 -11.37 -21.63 17.81
C LEU A 89 -11.35 -20.10 17.88
N VAL A 90 -10.36 -19.51 17.27
CA VAL A 90 -10.30 -18.06 17.04
C VAL A 90 -11.36 -17.66 15.98
N TYR A 91 -11.98 -16.48 16.17
CA TYR A 91 -13.07 -16.03 15.29
C TYR A 91 -12.64 -15.89 13.84
N ALA A 92 -11.47 -15.30 13.58
CA ALA A 92 -10.96 -15.15 12.22
C ALA A 92 -9.45 -15.30 12.16
N VAL A 93 -8.96 -15.88 11.06
CA VAL A 93 -7.55 -15.95 10.71
C VAL A 93 -7.37 -15.23 9.38
N VAL A 94 -6.63 -14.14 9.39
CA VAL A 94 -6.35 -13.31 8.21
C VAL A 94 -4.84 -13.29 7.97
N VAL A 95 -4.42 -13.49 6.73
CA VAL A 95 -3.01 -13.33 6.33
C VAL A 95 -2.87 -12.08 5.52
N THR A 96 -2.04 -11.16 6.02
CA THR A 96 -1.76 -9.87 5.40
C THR A 96 -0.42 -9.86 4.72
N GLU A 97 -0.33 -9.11 3.65
CA GLU A 97 0.88 -8.75 2.94
C GLU A 97 1.00 -7.22 3.04
N THR A 98 1.91 -6.75 3.87
CA THR A 98 2.10 -5.32 4.13
C THR A 98 3.31 -4.82 3.38
N GLU A 99 3.10 -3.85 2.50
CA GLU A 99 4.14 -3.16 1.76
C GLU A 99 4.62 -1.95 2.56
N VAL A 100 5.92 -1.85 2.73
CA VAL A 100 6.56 -0.69 3.39
C VAL A 100 7.65 -0.11 2.51
N ASP A 101 7.79 1.21 2.55
CA ASP A 101 8.90 1.89 1.91
C ASP A 101 10.15 1.91 2.82
N SER A 102 11.25 2.49 2.33
CA SER A 102 12.51 2.60 3.07
C SER A 102 12.43 3.45 4.34
N SER A 103 11.39 4.25 4.50
CA SER A 103 11.13 5.05 5.72
C SER A 103 10.24 4.32 6.73
N GLY A 104 9.69 3.16 6.38
CA GLY A 104 8.72 2.41 7.18
C GLY A 104 7.27 2.81 6.94
N ARG A 105 6.98 3.71 5.99
CA ARG A 105 5.61 4.07 5.63
C ARG A 105 4.93 2.90 4.96
N VAL A 106 3.71 2.60 5.39
CA VAL A 106 2.86 1.59 4.76
C VAL A 106 2.34 2.13 3.43
N THR A 107 2.72 1.49 2.33
CA THR A 107 2.32 1.85 0.97
C THR A 107 1.22 0.97 0.42
N GLY A 108 1.04 -0.24 0.97
CA GLY A 108 -0.01 -1.16 0.58
C GLY A 108 -0.34 -2.18 1.67
N VAL A 109 -1.61 -2.59 1.74
CA VAL A 109 -2.07 -3.71 2.58
C VAL A 109 -2.94 -4.59 1.71
N HIS A 110 -2.50 -5.83 1.54
CA HIS A 110 -3.18 -6.84 0.74
C HIS A 110 -3.41 -8.09 1.58
N PHE A 111 -4.22 -9.00 1.09
CA PHE A 111 -4.61 -10.19 1.82
C PHE A 111 -4.39 -11.43 0.96
N SER A 112 -3.61 -12.38 1.43
CA SER A 112 -3.50 -13.70 0.83
C SER A 112 -4.49 -14.70 1.42
N ARG A 113 -5.07 -14.37 2.59
CA ARG A 113 -6.15 -15.15 3.19
C ARG A 113 -7.15 -14.24 3.90
N THR A 114 -8.43 -14.40 3.58
CA THR A 114 -9.57 -13.75 4.24
C THR A 114 -10.62 -14.80 4.60
N PRO A 115 -11.23 -14.73 5.79
CA PRO A 115 -12.29 -15.65 6.17
C PRO A 115 -13.63 -15.23 5.54
N SER A 116 -14.30 -16.13 4.84
CA SER A 116 -15.61 -15.85 4.20
C SER A 116 -16.73 -15.57 5.22
N HIS A 117 -16.63 -16.13 6.42
CA HIS A 117 -17.61 -15.95 7.50
C HIS A 117 -17.43 -14.65 8.30
N ALA A 118 -16.33 -13.91 8.08
CA ALA A 118 -16.03 -12.68 8.79
C ALA A 118 -15.32 -11.68 7.84
N PRO A 119 -15.92 -11.29 6.73
CA PRO A 119 -15.28 -10.45 5.70
C PRO A 119 -14.90 -9.06 6.22
N GLU A 120 -15.62 -8.54 7.21
CA GLU A 120 -15.40 -7.25 7.84
C GLU A 120 -14.06 -7.16 8.61
N VAL A 121 -13.52 -8.30 9.04
CA VAL A 121 -12.28 -8.34 9.84
C VAL A 121 -11.09 -7.87 9.00
N SER A 122 -11.05 -8.22 7.72
CA SER A 122 -9.97 -7.80 6.82
C SER A 122 -9.89 -6.28 6.71
N GLY A 123 -11.02 -5.60 6.55
CA GLY A 123 -11.09 -4.13 6.53
C GLY A 123 -10.54 -3.51 7.81
N LYS A 124 -10.99 -4.00 8.97
CA LYS A 124 -10.53 -3.53 10.29
C LYS A 124 -9.01 -3.71 10.47
N ILE A 125 -8.47 -4.84 10.02
CA ILE A 125 -7.02 -5.10 10.08
C ILE A 125 -6.25 -4.13 9.17
N ALA A 126 -6.75 -3.88 7.95
CA ALA A 126 -6.12 -2.92 7.05
C ALA A 126 -6.08 -1.51 7.63
N GLU A 127 -7.14 -1.06 8.31
CA GLU A 127 -7.18 0.22 9.03
C GLU A 127 -6.12 0.26 10.12
N LEU A 128 -6.05 -0.75 11.01
CA LEU A 128 -5.05 -0.81 12.07
C LEU A 128 -3.62 -0.74 11.54
N ILE A 129 -3.33 -1.43 10.43
CA ILE A 129 -1.99 -1.41 9.82
C ILE A 129 -1.67 -0.01 9.26
N ARG A 130 -2.63 0.62 8.55
CA ARG A 130 -2.43 1.97 7.99
C ARG A 130 -2.28 3.03 9.07
N ASP A 131 -3.10 2.96 10.12
CA ASP A 131 -3.06 3.89 11.25
C ASP A 131 -1.78 3.73 12.09
N ALA A 132 -1.16 2.57 12.05
CA ALA A 132 0.12 2.33 12.70
C ALA A 132 1.32 2.87 11.89
N SER A 133 1.09 3.33 10.66
CA SER A 133 2.14 3.91 9.81
C SER A 133 2.63 5.28 10.36
N PRO A 134 3.94 5.58 10.27
CA PRO A 134 4.99 4.71 9.81
C PRO A 134 5.41 3.64 10.83
N LEU A 135 5.73 2.45 10.35
CA LEU A 135 6.43 1.43 11.14
C LEU A 135 7.91 1.83 11.31
N PRO A 136 8.65 1.18 12.22
CA PRO A 136 10.08 1.43 12.33
C PRO A 136 10.78 1.26 10.97
N ALA A 137 11.67 2.22 10.63
CA ALA A 137 12.37 2.19 9.35
C ALA A 137 13.16 0.88 9.17
N PRO A 138 13.05 0.21 8.01
CA PRO A 138 13.67 -1.09 7.78
C PRO A 138 15.19 -1.05 7.59
N GLY A 139 15.80 0.13 7.56
CA GLY A 139 17.24 0.31 7.41
C GLY A 139 17.76 -0.28 6.10
N LYS A 140 18.78 -1.13 6.19
CA LYS A 140 19.42 -1.76 5.01
C LYS A 140 18.51 -2.69 4.21
N LEU A 141 17.39 -3.12 4.80
CA LEU A 141 16.42 -3.95 4.09
C LEU A 141 15.68 -3.18 2.98
N GLY A 142 15.54 -1.85 3.15
CA GLY A 142 14.86 -0.99 2.20
C GLY A 142 13.37 -1.29 2.07
N ALA A 143 12.77 -0.83 0.98
CA ALA A 143 11.37 -1.09 0.68
C ALA A 143 11.13 -2.59 0.43
N HIS A 144 10.09 -3.15 1.05
CA HIS A 144 9.78 -4.58 0.93
C HIS A 144 8.33 -4.87 1.36
N THR A 145 7.91 -6.11 1.10
CA THR A 145 6.64 -6.66 1.57
C THR A 145 6.91 -7.74 2.61
N TYR A 146 6.30 -7.64 3.78
CA TYR A 146 6.33 -8.73 4.76
C TYR A 146 4.94 -9.33 4.96
N VAL A 147 4.91 -10.61 5.32
CA VAL A 147 3.67 -11.38 5.52
C VAL A 147 3.49 -11.66 7.00
N ASP A 148 2.30 -11.39 7.54
CA ASP A 148 1.94 -11.77 8.91
C ASP A 148 0.54 -12.36 9.00
N THR A 149 0.29 -13.17 10.03
CA THR A 149 -1.00 -13.79 10.29
C THR A 149 -1.64 -13.17 11.52
N TRP A 150 -2.87 -12.70 11.35
CA TRP A 150 -3.69 -12.12 12.39
C TRP A 150 -4.67 -13.15 12.93
N LEU A 151 -4.60 -13.39 14.22
CA LEU A 151 -5.50 -14.26 14.97
C LEU A 151 -6.49 -13.34 15.69
N TRP A 152 -7.70 -13.25 15.15
CA TRP A 152 -8.69 -12.26 15.57
C TRP A 152 -9.78 -12.90 16.41
N ASP A 153 -10.04 -12.36 17.63
CA ASP A 153 -11.09 -12.80 18.52
C ASP A 153 -12.41 -12.03 18.28
N ARG A 154 -13.53 -12.61 18.69
CA ARG A 154 -14.86 -11.97 18.56
C ARG A 154 -14.97 -10.64 19.30
N SER A 155 -14.22 -10.46 20.37
CA SER A 155 -14.14 -9.20 21.13
C SER A 155 -13.48 -8.06 20.37
N GLY A 156 -12.87 -8.33 19.19
CA GLY A 156 -12.08 -7.39 18.44
C GLY A 156 -10.64 -7.29 18.93
N GLN A 157 -10.24 -8.12 19.90
CA GLN A 157 -8.85 -8.29 20.27
C GLN A 157 -8.15 -9.26 19.31
N PHE A 158 -6.82 -9.16 19.22
CA PHE A 158 -6.05 -9.98 18.30
C PHE A 158 -4.68 -10.37 18.85
N GLN A 159 -4.08 -11.36 18.22
CA GLN A 159 -2.64 -11.60 18.28
C GLN A 159 -2.09 -11.73 16.86
N LEU A 160 -0.83 -11.36 16.70
CA LEU A 160 -0.06 -11.69 15.50
C LEU A 160 0.68 -13.00 15.73
N ASP A 161 0.63 -13.92 14.75
CA ASP A 161 1.30 -15.21 14.83
C ASP A 161 2.78 -15.09 15.21
N THR A 162 3.43 -14.07 14.69
CA THR A 162 4.83 -13.72 15.00
C THR A 162 5.12 -13.52 16.51
N LEU A 163 4.12 -13.12 17.30
CA LEU A 163 4.25 -12.82 18.73
C LEU A 163 3.25 -13.62 19.58
N THR A 164 2.56 -14.59 19.01
CA THR A 164 1.56 -15.40 19.73
C THR A 164 2.18 -16.23 20.83
N LEU A 165 1.42 -16.44 21.90
CA LEU A 165 1.74 -17.40 22.96
C LEU A 165 1.20 -18.82 22.66
N GLY A 166 0.70 -19.00 21.44
CA GLY A 166 0.10 -20.25 20.98
C GLY A 166 -1.37 -20.41 21.41
N GLN A 167 -1.96 -21.54 21.10
CA GLN A 167 -3.33 -21.90 21.47
C GLN A 167 -3.40 -22.64 22.81
N ARG A 168 -4.54 -22.51 23.49
CA ARG A 168 -4.89 -23.37 24.60
C ARG A 168 -5.21 -24.77 24.04
N SER A 169 -4.73 -25.82 24.71
CA SER A 169 -5.26 -27.17 24.48
C SER A 169 -6.73 -27.25 24.88
N ARG A 170 -7.48 -28.09 24.21
CA ARG A 170 -8.87 -28.44 24.55
C ARG A 170 -8.90 -29.18 25.87
#